data_328d9a8768d818b12a7b8435f61e5225
#
_entry.id   328d9a8768d818b12a7b8435f61e5225
#
_cell.length_a   1.000
_cell.length_b   1.000
_cell.length_c   1.000
_cell.angle_alpha   90.00
_cell.angle_beta   90.00
_cell.angle_gamma   90.00
#
_symmetry.space_group_name_H-M   'P 1'
#
loop_
_entity.id
_entity.type
_entity.pdbx_description
1 polymer ?
#
loop_
_entity_poly.entity_id
_entity_poly.type
_entity_poly.pdbx_seq_one_letter_code
_entity_poly.pdbx_strand_id
1 'polypeptide(L)'
;MAVLSMSRQEFSRLEVLLRVQSGRLRVADACVLIGLQRRQVFRLLRGLKQDGAASLLSKHRGKPSNHRLPAEVRTLALSIVRERYADFGPTMAAEKLSEHHGCSVSRETLRGWMIGDGLWQDRRHRLPPPHQPRRRRDCLGELVQIDGSEHAWFEDRGPPCTLLAFVDDATSRLMQLRFVTSESAFDYFRTTRAYLEEHGKPVALYSDKHGVFRVNSKETAGGDGVTQFGRALLALNIDIICANSPQAKGRVERAFGTLQDRMVKELRLAGVSSMAVANAWLPGFITAYNARFGRDPANAKDLHRPLARADDLDEILAWREERTVTRNLTLHYDRMMLILEPTSLARDLVRKKVEVVNYPDGRFAVQFNGATLGFKVFDKIQTVQPGAIVDNKRLSAVLEQVKAQQAAYPARQQRGHGARQRPPNNLEAPGLPSKGRAPRHGATAAPADRPQAGHHRAVTRVGF
;
A
#
# COMPACT_ATOMS: atom_id res chain seq x y z
N MET A 1 36.05 25.85 -45.05
CA MET A 1 34.59 25.63 -45.32
C MET A 1 33.82 25.84 -44.04
N ALA A 2 32.82 26.68 -44.02
CA ALA A 2 32.00 26.87 -42.84
C ALA A 2 31.02 25.69 -42.72
N VAL A 3 31.02 24.98 -41.60
CA VAL A 3 30.09 23.87 -41.30
C VAL A 3 28.78 24.49 -40.81
N LEU A 4 27.69 24.24 -41.53
CA LEU A 4 26.36 24.69 -41.16
C LEU A 4 25.64 23.59 -40.37
N SER A 5 25.38 23.84 -39.10
CA SER A 5 24.54 22.96 -38.30
C SER A 5 23.07 23.23 -38.57
N MET A 6 22.32 22.22 -39.05
CA MET A 6 20.91 22.31 -39.41
C MET A 6 20.06 21.35 -38.58
N SER A 7 18.84 21.77 -38.22
CA SER A 7 17.84 20.83 -37.66
C SER A 7 17.31 19.90 -38.76
N ARG A 8 16.71 18.77 -38.39
CA ARG A 8 16.11 17.81 -39.33
C ARG A 8 15.08 18.47 -40.27
N GLN A 9 14.28 19.42 -39.75
CA GLN A 9 13.34 20.14 -40.56
C GLN A 9 14.00 21.12 -41.55
N GLU A 10 15.05 21.83 -41.15
CA GLU A 10 15.81 22.72 -42.00
C GLU A 10 16.50 21.96 -43.11
N PHE A 11 17.06 20.79 -42.79
CA PHE A 11 17.67 19.89 -43.75
C PHE A 11 16.66 19.35 -44.78
N SER A 12 15.51 18.85 -44.30
CA SER A 12 14.43 18.40 -45.20
C SER A 12 13.93 19.50 -46.12
N ARG A 13 13.79 20.75 -45.62
CA ARG A 13 13.44 21.91 -46.44
C ARG A 13 14.51 22.20 -47.51
N LEU A 14 15.78 22.14 -47.14
CA LEU A 14 16.90 22.32 -48.06
C LEU A 14 16.82 21.30 -49.21
N GLU A 15 16.70 20.01 -48.88
CA GLU A 15 16.62 18.92 -49.85
C GLU A 15 15.47 19.15 -50.86
N VAL A 16 14.27 19.42 -50.37
CA VAL A 16 13.09 19.64 -51.23
C VAL A 16 13.28 20.89 -52.10
N LEU A 17 13.83 22.00 -51.57
CA LEU A 17 14.05 23.22 -52.32
C LEU A 17 15.14 23.07 -53.39
N LEU A 18 16.17 22.29 -53.14
CA LEU A 18 17.19 21.93 -54.16
C LEU A 18 16.58 21.16 -55.32
N ARG A 19 15.67 20.22 -55.05
CA ARG A 19 14.92 19.47 -56.07
C ARG A 19 14.02 20.38 -56.92
N VAL A 20 13.43 21.40 -56.29
CA VAL A 20 12.64 22.42 -57.03
C VAL A 20 13.55 23.27 -57.89
N GLN A 21 14.72 23.68 -57.38
CA GLN A 21 15.69 24.51 -58.08
C GLN A 21 16.27 23.78 -59.29
N SER A 22 16.49 22.47 -59.20
CA SER A 22 16.96 21.62 -60.29
C SER A 22 15.88 21.17 -61.28
N GLY A 23 14.64 21.67 -61.12
CA GLY A 23 13.53 21.30 -62.00
C GLY A 23 12.95 19.88 -61.79
N ARG A 24 13.47 19.13 -60.83
CA ARG A 24 13.04 17.75 -60.54
C ARG A 24 11.76 17.64 -59.72
N LEU A 25 11.30 18.74 -59.16
CA LEU A 25 10.07 18.80 -58.34
C LEU A 25 9.28 20.07 -58.66
N ARG A 26 7.96 19.95 -58.79
CA ARG A 26 7.09 21.11 -58.99
C ARG A 26 6.88 21.84 -57.67
N VAL A 27 6.67 23.15 -57.69
CA VAL A 27 6.43 23.98 -56.50
C VAL A 27 5.18 23.50 -55.74
N ALA A 28 4.15 23.04 -56.45
CA ALA A 28 2.94 22.52 -55.81
C ALA A 28 3.24 21.29 -54.92
N ASP A 29 4.02 20.38 -55.44
CA ASP A 29 4.42 19.15 -54.71
C ASP A 29 5.35 19.49 -53.53
N ALA A 30 6.24 20.46 -53.70
CA ALA A 30 7.08 21.00 -52.61
C ALA A 30 6.23 21.59 -51.48
N CYS A 31 5.14 22.28 -51.78
CA CYS A 31 4.23 22.81 -50.77
C CYS A 31 3.65 21.72 -49.89
N VAL A 32 3.25 20.58 -50.49
CA VAL A 32 2.72 19.44 -49.79
C VAL A 32 3.80 18.77 -48.91
N LEU A 33 4.98 18.52 -49.48
CA LEU A 33 6.09 17.84 -48.80
C LEU A 33 6.63 18.61 -47.60
N ILE A 34 6.68 19.97 -47.68
CA ILE A 34 7.22 20.80 -46.59
C ILE A 34 6.10 21.35 -45.68
N GLY A 35 4.83 21.18 -46.07
CA GLY A 35 3.69 21.71 -45.32
C GLY A 35 3.63 23.25 -45.32
N LEU A 36 4.07 23.91 -46.40
CA LEU A 36 4.11 25.37 -46.50
C LEU A 36 3.30 25.87 -47.71
N GLN A 37 2.75 27.10 -47.59
CA GLN A 37 2.05 27.75 -48.68
C GLN A 37 3.01 28.19 -49.80
N ARG A 38 2.49 28.23 -51.00
CA ARG A 38 3.23 28.60 -52.23
C ARG A 38 4.07 29.86 -52.09
N ARG A 39 3.51 30.93 -51.50
CA ARG A 39 4.23 32.20 -51.25
C ARG A 39 5.46 31.99 -50.37
N GLN A 40 5.36 31.13 -49.33
CA GLN A 40 6.45 30.85 -48.44
C GLN A 40 7.55 30.03 -49.13
N VAL A 41 7.19 29.06 -49.98
CA VAL A 41 8.15 28.26 -50.77
C VAL A 41 8.95 29.16 -51.70
N PHE A 42 8.30 30.08 -52.43
CA PHE A 42 9.02 31.05 -53.27
C PHE A 42 9.93 31.99 -52.48
N ARG A 43 9.51 32.41 -51.27
CA ARG A 43 10.38 33.19 -50.38
C ARG A 43 11.63 32.44 -49.98
N LEU A 44 11.51 31.18 -49.63
CA LEU A 44 12.62 30.30 -49.25
C LEU A 44 13.53 30.02 -50.46
N LEU A 45 12.98 29.78 -51.67
CA LEU A 45 13.75 29.62 -52.90
C LEU A 45 14.55 30.88 -53.25
N ARG A 46 13.98 32.07 -53.05
CA ARG A 46 14.68 33.35 -53.28
C ARG A 46 15.85 33.46 -52.29
N GLY A 47 15.62 33.20 -50.99
CA GLY A 47 16.67 33.21 -49.98
C GLY A 47 17.77 32.20 -50.28
N LEU A 48 17.40 30.97 -50.69
CA LEU A 48 18.34 29.92 -51.04
C LEU A 48 19.25 30.32 -52.25
N LYS A 49 18.67 31.04 -53.23
CA LYS A 49 19.43 31.61 -54.37
C LYS A 49 20.39 32.72 -53.98
N GLN A 50 19.99 33.58 -53.03
CA GLN A 50 20.76 34.77 -52.63
C GLN A 50 21.82 34.43 -51.59
N ASP A 51 21.46 33.74 -50.51
CA ASP A 51 22.30 33.56 -49.35
C ASP A 51 22.67 32.09 -49.12
N GLY A 52 22.35 31.23 -50.08
CA GLY A 52 22.61 29.77 -49.96
C GLY A 52 21.84 29.08 -48.82
N ALA A 53 22.35 27.92 -48.41
CA ALA A 53 21.72 27.11 -47.39
C ALA A 53 21.60 27.82 -46.02
N ALA A 54 22.41 28.84 -45.77
CA ALA A 54 22.36 29.63 -44.52
C ALA A 54 21.04 30.39 -44.35
N SER A 55 20.37 30.78 -45.47
CA SER A 55 19.07 31.47 -45.46
C SER A 55 17.93 30.62 -44.85
N LEU A 56 18.07 29.30 -44.81
CA LEU A 56 17.07 28.37 -44.28
C LEU A 56 17.20 28.15 -42.78
N LEU A 57 18.29 28.61 -42.16
CA LEU A 57 18.48 28.55 -40.74
C LEU A 57 17.48 29.44 -40.01
N SER A 58 16.97 28.95 -38.90
CA SER A 58 16.04 29.72 -38.05
C SER A 58 16.75 30.97 -37.51
N LYS A 59 16.20 32.17 -37.86
CA LYS A 59 16.69 33.45 -37.34
C LYS A 59 16.50 33.63 -35.82
N HIS A 60 15.74 32.74 -35.18
CA HIS A 60 15.54 32.70 -33.72
C HIS A 60 16.58 31.86 -32.99
N ARG A 61 17.43 31.12 -33.71
CA ARG A 61 18.48 30.30 -33.11
C ARG A 61 19.45 31.16 -32.29
N GLY A 62 19.64 30.81 -31.02
CA GLY A 62 20.52 31.57 -30.11
C GLY A 62 19.91 32.86 -29.54
N LYS A 63 18.71 33.25 -29.95
CA LYS A 63 18.01 34.40 -29.35
C LYS A 63 17.15 33.96 -28.19
N PRO A 64 17.15 34.69 -27.05
CA PRO A 64 16.24 34.41 -25.94
C PRO A 64 14.78 34.53 -26.40
N SER A 65 13.90 33.71 -25.86
CA SER A 65 12.47 33.76 -26.11
C SER A 65 11.89 35.09 -25.60
N ASN A 66 10.90 35.66 -26.31
CA ASN A 66 10.14 36.82 -25.84
C ASN A 66 9.37 36.55 -24.53
N HIS A 67 9.14 35.30 -24.20
CA HIS A 67 8.50 34.84 -22.94
C HIS A 67 9.51 34.45 -21.86
N ARG A 68 10.79 34.84 -22.01
CA ARG A 68 11.80 34.55 -21.00
C ARG A 68 11.49 35.35 -19.73
N LEU A 69 11.35 34.63 -18.62
CA LEU A 69 11.19 35.25 -17.30
C LEU A 69 12.45 36.03 -16.91
N PRO A 70 12.31 37.13 -16.14
CA PRO A 70 13.44 37.93 -15.62
C PRO A 70 14.42 37.08 -14.85
N ALA A 71 15.70 37.47 -14.84
CA ALA A 71 16.76 36.77 -14.16
C ALA A 71 16.54 36.74 -12.63
N GLU A 72 15.96 37.79 -12.11
CA GLU A 72 15.61 37.97 -10.70
C GLU A 72 14.62 36.89 -10.22
N VAL A 73 13.59 36.59 -11.04
CA VAL A 73 12.61 35.55 -10.75
C VAL A 73 13.27 34.17 -10.73
N ARG A 74 14.22 33.90 -11.63
CA ARG A 74 15.00 32.67 -11.64
C ARG A 74 15.82 32.56 -10.35
N THR A 75 16.55 33.61 -9.98
CA THR A 75 17.42 33.64 -8.78
C THR A 75 16.58 33.42 -7.54
N LEU A 76 15.46 34.12 -7.40
CA LEU A 76 14.53 33.97 -6.27
C LEU A 76 13.96 32.55 -6.21
N ALA A 77 13.46 32.01 -7.32
CA ALA A 77 12.91 30.67 -7.34
C ALA A 77 13.93 29.61 -6.92
N LEU A 78 15.17 29.70 -7.45
CA LEU A 78 16.23 28.75 -7.13
C LEU A 78 16.73 28.89 -5.68
N SER A 79 16.77 30.10 -5.11
CA SER A 79 17.12 30.28 -3.70
C SER A 79 16.10 29.64 -2.77
N ILE A 80 14.81 29.84 -3.02
CA ILE A 80 13.73 29.22 -2.25
C ILE A 80 13.78 27.68 -2.37
N VAL A 81 14.03 27.16 -3.59
CA VAL A 81 14.15 25.71 -3.79
C VAL A 81 15.32 25.13 -2.99
N ARG A 82 16.49 25.77 -3.00
CA ARG A 82 17.65 25.29 -2.20
C ARG A 82 17.38 25.30 -0.71
N GLU A 83 16.74 26.35 -0.23
CA GLU A 83 16.53 26.55 1.21
C GLU A 83 15.43 25.64 1.76
N ARG A 84 14.31 25.47 1.04
CA ARG A 84 13.09 24.86 1.57
C ARG A 84 12.64 23.60 0.86
N TYR A 85 13.05 23.38 -0.39
CA TYR A 85 12.54 22.35 -1.27
C TYR A 85 13.66 21.58 -1.99
N ALA A 86 14.82 21.40 -1.36
CA ALA A 86 16.00 20.81 -1.97
C ALA A 86 15.78 19.38 -2.48
N ASP A 87 14.93 18.59 -1.82
CA ASP A 87 14.56 17.23 -2.16
C ASP A 87 13.28 17.10 -3.00
N PHE A 88 12.68 18.24 -3.39
CA PHE A 88 11.45 18.24 -4.19
C PHE A 88 11.76 18.09 -5.66
N GLY A 89 10.97 17.25 -6.36
CA GLY A 89 11.00 17.22 -7.81
C GLY A 89 10.46 18.52 -8.43
N PRO A 90 10.85 18.87 -9.68
CA PRO A 90 10.48 20.16 -10.30
C PRO A 90 8.97 20.44 -10.33
N THR A 91 8.16 19.40 -10.45
CA THR A 91 6.69 19.54 -10.46
C THR A 91 6.18 20.01 -9.10
N MET A 92 6.57 19.33 -8.03
CA MET A 92 6.12 19.70 -6.69
C MET A 92 6.73 21.02 -6.22
N ALA A 93 7.99 21.28 -6.56
CA ALA A 93 8.65 22.56 -6.27
C ALA A 93 7.92 23.75 -6.96
N ALA A 94 7.53 23.61 -8.23
CA ALA A 94 6.78 24.66 -8.93
C ALA A 94 5.41 24.94 -8.29
N GLU A 95 4.74 23.91 -7.81
CA GLU A 95 3.47 24.02 -7.07
C GLU A 95 3.65 24.82 -5.79
N LYS A 96 4.61 24.42 -4.97
CA LYS A 96 4.87 25.06 -3.67
C LYS A 96 5.41 26.49 -3.82
N LEU A 97 6.18 26.77 -4.86
CA LEU A 97 6.57 28.15 -5.20
C LEU A 97 5.34 29.01 -5.49
N SER A 98 4.35 28.49 -6.22
CA SER A 98 3.11 29.23 -6.50
C SER A 98 2.23 29.36 -5.26
N GLU A 99 2.01 28.25 -4.51
CA GLU A 99 1.10 28.18 -3.36
C GLU A 99 1.58 29.04 -2.18
N HIS A 100 2.87 28.96 -1.83
CA HIS A 100 3.39 29.56 -0.60
C HIS A 100 4.23 30.83 -0.81
N HIS A 101 4.70 31.07 -2.04
CA HIS A 101 5.63 32.20 -2.32
C HIS A 101 5.13 33.12 -3.43
N GLY A 102 3.94 32.85 -4.02
CA GLY A 102 3.40 33.65 -5.11
C GLY A 102 4.27 33.64 -6.39
N CYS A 103 5.26 32.75 -6.47
CA CYS A 103 6.18 32.64 -7.60
C CYS A 103 5.66 31.64 -8.62
N SER A 104 4.94 32.10 -9.63
CA SER A 104 4.35 31.25 -10.68
C SER A 104 5.36 31.00 -11.80
N VAL A 105 5.89 29.78 -11.84
CA VAL A 105 6.85 29.32 -12.87
C VAL A 105 6.37 27.98 -13.42
N SER A 106 6.42 27.79 -14.75
CA SER A 106 6.07 26.49 -15.30
C SER A 106 7.05 25.40 -14.80
N ARG A 107 6.50 24.19 -14.58
CA ARG A 107 7.33 23.04 -14.13
C ARG A 107 8.52 22.79 -15.05
N GLU A 108 8.37 22.98 -16.38
CA GLU A 108 9.42 22.71 -17.35
C GLU A 108 10.50 23.78 -17.32
N THR A 109 10.11 25.04 -17.14
CA THR A 109 11.06 26.15 -16.92
C THR A 109 11.86 25.92 -15.64
N LEU A 110 11.19 25.59 -14.55
CA LEU A 110 11.84 25.30 -13.28
C LEU A 110 12.75 24.06 -13.40
N ARG A 111 12.31 22.99 -14.09
CA ARG A 111 13.13 21.82 -14.34
C ARG A 111 14.43 22.18 -15.06
N GLY A 112 14.33 22.98 -16.12
CA GLY A 112 15.51 23.45 -16.83
C GLY A 112 16.46 24.28 -15.95
N TRP A 113 15.92 25.13 -15.09
CA TRP A 113 16.71 25.92 -14.15
C TRP A 113 17.39 25.05 -13.09
N MET A 114 16.65 24.09 -12.50
CA MET A 114 17.19 23.17 -11.49
C MET A 114 18.27 22.24 -12.07
N ILE A 115 18.14 21.79 -13.32
CA ILE A 115 19.18 21.01 -14.01
C ILE A 115 20.42 21.85 -14.23
N GLY A 116 20.27 23.07 -14.78
CA GLY A 116 21.40 23.98 -15.05
C GLY A 116 22.14 24.41 -13.78
N ASP A 117 21.50 24.33 -12.61
CA ASP A 117 22.03 24.70 -11.31
C ASP A 117 22.47 23.50 -10.45
N GLY A 118 22.39 22.27 -11.01
CA GLY A 118 22.80 21.03 -10.35
C GLY A 118 21.85 20.53 -9.25
N LEU A 119 20.69 21.16 -9.08
CA LEU A 119 19.68 20.79 -8.09
C LEU A 119 18.79 19.62 -8.52
N TRP A 120 18.79 19.28 -9.80
CA TRP A 120 17.98 18.18 -10.34
C TRP A 120 18.72 17.45 -11.45
N GLN A 121 18.65 16.12 -11.40
CA GLN A 121 19.15 15.26 -12.48
C GLN A 121 17.99 14.48 -13.10
N ASP A 122 17.92 14.48 -14.45
CA ASP A 122 16.94 13.66 -15.16
C ASP A 122 17.18 12.18 -14.87
N ARG A 123 16.15 11.49 -14.43
CA ARG A 123 16.19 10.03 -14.35
C ARG A 123 16.36 9.49 -15.76
N ARG A 124 17.42 8.70 -16.01
CA ARG A 124 17.57 7.98 -17.27
C ARG A 124 16.28 7.17 -17.50
N HIS A 125 15.67 7.34 -18.66
CA HIS A 125 14.50 6.55 -19.06
C HIS A 125 14.89 5.07 -19.10
N ARG A 126 14.60 4.33 -18.04
CA ARG A 126 14.52 2.87 -18.13
C ARG A 126 13.28 2.57 -18.93
N LEU A 127 13.44 1.87 -20.05
CA LEU A 127 12.30 1.33 -20.77
C LEU A 127 11.57 0.39 -19.79
N PRO A 128 10.28 0.64 -19.48
CA PRO A 128 9.54 -0.28 -18.63
C PRO A 128 9.47 -1.64 -19.33
N PRO A 129 9.56 -2.75 -18.59
CA PRO A 129 9.36 -4.07 -19.16
C PRO A 129 7.99 -4.13 -19.85
N PRO A 130 7.88 -4.77 -21.01
CA PRO A 130 6.61 -4.89 -21.71
C PRO A 130 5.62 -5.67 -20.83
N HIS A 131 4.53 -5.05 -20.45
CA HIS A 131 3.44 -5.69 -19.71
C HIS A 131 2.11 -5.33 -20.36
N GLN A 132 1.17 -6.26 -20.34
CA GLN A 132 -0.17 -6.02 -20.87
C GLN A 132 -0.93 -5.13 -19.86
N PRO A 133 -1.34 -3.90 -20.24
CA PRO A 133 -2.07 -3.05 -19.34
C PRO A 133 -3.49 -3.60 -19.12
N ARG A 134 -3.89 -3.77 -17.84
CA ARG A 134 -5.27 -4.09 -17.51
C ARG A 134 -6.18 -2.89 -17.81
N ARG A 135 -7.28 -3.12 -18.54
CA ARG A 135 -8.32 -2.10 -18.79
C ARG A 135 -8.89 -1.61 -17.45
N ARG A 136 -9.18 -0.32 -17.38
CA ARG A 136 -9.89 0.28 -16.24
C ARG A 136 -11.34 -0.19 -16.23
N ARG A 137 -11.96 -0.16 -15.06
CA ARG A 137 -13.41 -0.23 -14.95
C ARG A 137 -14.01 1.06 -15.51
N ASP A 138 -15.26 0.95 -15.93
CA ASP A 138 -15.91 2.06 -16.63
C ASP A 138 -16.58 3.03 -15.64
N CYS A 139 -17.07 2.56 -14.49
CA CYS A 139 -17.86 3.31 -13.53
C CYS A 139 -17.14 3.50 -12.19
N LEU A 140 -17.42 4.62 -11.52
CA LEU A 140 -17.04 4.86 -10.13
C LEU A 140 -17.72 3.82 -9.22
N GLY A 141 -17.00 3.29 -8.22
CA GLY A 141 -17.53 2.31 -7.27
C GLY A 141 -17.70 0.90 -7.83
N GLU A 142 -17.35 0.65 -9.10
CA GLU A 142 -17.40 -0.69 -9.70
C GLU A 142 -16.32 -1.61 -9.11
N LEU A 143 -15.12 -1.10 -8.93
CA LEU A 143 -14.00 -1.83 -8.35
C LEU A 143 -13.10 -0.87 -7.57
N VAL A 144 -12.90 -1.16 -6.30
CA VAL A 144 -11.98 -0.38 -5.45
C VAL A 144 -10.81 -1.26 -5.05
N GLN A 145 -9.59 -0.83 -5.39
CA GLN A 145 -8.35 -1.51 -5.02
C GLN A 145 -7.97 -1.12 -3.60
N ILE A 146 -7.72 -2.12 -2.76
CA ILE A 146 -7.31 -1.95 -1.37
C ILE A 146 -5.92 -2.53 -1.16
N ASP A 147 -5.08 -1.81 -0.43
CA ASP A 147 -3.71 -2.23 -0.13
C ASP A 147 -3.14 -1.46 1.05
N GLY A 148 -2.12 -2.03 1.68
CA GLY A 148 -1.32 -1.37 2.70
C GLY A 148 0.10 -1.08 2.19
N SER A 149 0.70 -0.02 2.70
CA SER A 149 2.09 0.32 2.41
C SER A 149 2.80 0.71 3.68
N GLU A 150 3.71 -0.16 4.14
CA GLU A 150 4.65 0.16 5.19
C GLU A 150 5.73 1.10 4.64
N HIS A 151 5.95 2.22 5.31
CA HIS A 151 6.95 3.21 4.92
C HIS A 151 7.29 4.14 6.10
N ALA A 152 8.44 4.82 6.02
CA ALA A 152 8.79 5.89 6.94
C ALA A 152 8.02 7.19 6.58
N TRP A 153 6.69 7.15 6.74
CA TRP A 153 5.79 8.24 6.34
C TRP A 153 6.10 9.57 7.03
N PHE A 154 6.61 9.50 8.25
CA PHE A 154 6.99 10.66 9.05
C PHE A 154 8.51 10.93 9.02
N GLU A 155 9.28 10.20 8.21
CA GLU A 155 10.75 10.27 8.22
C GLU A 155 11.29 10.04 9.65
N ASP A 156 12.24 10.85 10.10
CA ASP A 156 12.78 10.78 11.49
C ASP A 156 11.89 11.46 12.54
N ARG A 157 10.74 12.04 12.13
CA ARG A 157 9.81 12.78 13.00
C ARG A 157 8.82 11.88 13.75
N GLY A 158 8.69 10.62 13.35
CA GLY A 158 7.78 9.65 13.96
C GLY A 158 8.13 8.21 13.61
N PRO A 159 7.52 7.23 14.29
CA PRO A 159 7.79 5.82 14.02
C PRO A 159 7.28 5.39 12.64
N PRO A 160 7.90 4.38 12.01
CA PRO A 160 7.35 3.74 10.82
C PRO A 160 5.93 3.25 11.07
N CYS A 161 5.10 3.34 10.06
CA CYS A 161 3.72 2.88 10.12
C CYS A 161 3.21 2.50 8.74
N THR A 162 2.04 1.88 8.67
CA THR A 162 1.41 1.47 7.43
C THR A 162 0.31 2.44 7.03
N LEU A 163 0.26 2.81 5.76
CA LEU A 163 -0.85 3.55 5.16
C LEU A 163 -1.76 2.58 4.43
N LEU A 164 -2.99 2.42 4.88
CA LEU A 164 -4.04 1.71 4.15
C LEU A 164 -4.64 2.67 3.11
N ALA A 165 -4.81 2.20 1.88
CA ALA A 165 -5.36 2.98 0.79
C ALA A 165 -6.46 2.22 0.05
N PHE A 166 -7.56 2.92 -0.20
CA PHE A 166 -8.68 2.50 -1.04
C PHE A 166 -8.70 3.39 -2.27
N VAL A 167 -8.45 2.80 -3.43
CA VAL A 167 -8.28 3.52 -4.70
C VAL A 167 -9.29 3.01 -5.72
N ASP A 168 -10.12 3.91 -6.23
CA ASP A 168 -11.07 3.53 -7.27
C ASP A 168 -10.36 3.22 -8.60
N ASP A 169 -10.71 2.09 -9.22
CA ASP A 169 -10.06 1.60 -10.44
C ASP A 169 -10.38 2.46 -11.66
N ALA A 170 -11.61 2.94 -11.77
CA ALA A 170 -12.06 3.76 -12.89
C ALA A 170 -11.38 5.13 -12.91
N THR A 171 -11.38 5.80 -11.77
CA THR A 171 -11.01 7.22 -11.66
C THR A 171 -9.61 7.44 -11.12
N SER A 172 -8.97 6.44 -10.50
CA SER A 172 -7.74 6.56 -9.71
C SER A 172 -7.86 7.55 -8.54
N ARG A 173 -9.08 7.89 -8.11
CA ARG A 173 -9.30 8.70 -6.92
C ARG A 173 -8.94 7.91 -5.67
N LEU A 174 -8.34 8.57 -4.72
CA LEU A 174 -8.23 8.08 -3.35
C LEU A 174 -9.62 8.20 -2.72
N MET A 175 -10.20 7.07 -2.38
CA MET A 175 -11.53 7.02 -1.77
C MET A 175 -11.42 7.06 -0.25
N GLN A 176 -10.44 6.34 0.32
CA GLN A 176 -10.17 6.37 1.75
C GLN A 176 -8.68 6.10 2.01
N LEU A 177 -8.14 6.78 3.00
CA LEU A 177 -6.78 6.58 3.52
C LEU A 177 -6.82 6.48 5.04
N ARG A 178 -5.94 5.65 5.62
CA ARG A 178 -5.77 5.56 7.06
C ARG A 178 -4.37 5.13 7.45
N PHE A 179 -3.73 5.88 8.32
CA PHE A 179 -2.48 5.44 8.98
C PHE A 179 -2.80 4.50 10.14
N VAL A 180 -2.10 3.39 10.17
CA VAL A 180 -2.21 2.33 11.18
C VAL A 180 -0.82 1.87 11.60
N THR A 181 -0.70 1.25 12.78
CA THR A 181 0.58 0.73 13.26
C THR A 181 1.07 -0.44 12.41
N SER A 182 0.13 -1.33 12.04
CA SER A 182 0.37 -2.50 11.19
C SER A 182 -0.93 -2.91 10.52
N GLU A 183 -0.86 -3.75 9.49
CA GLU A 183 -2.05 -4.28 8.84
C GLU A 183 -2.74 -5.32 9.71
N SER A 184 -3.95 -5.03 10.16
CA SER A 184 -4.80 -5.95 10.89
C SER A 184 -6.23 -5.98 10.32
N ALA A 185 -6.96 -7.06 10.59
CA ALA A 185 -8.36 -7.15 10.20
C ALA A 185 -9.20 -6.02 10.80
N PHE A 186 -8.91 -5.62 12.05
CA PHE A 186 -9.61 -4.52 12.70
C PHE A 186 -9.34 -3.17 12.04
N ASP A 187 -8.12 -2.95 11.55
CA ASP A 187 -7.80 -1.71 10.85
C ASP A 187 -8.49 -1.64 9.49
N TYR A 188 -8.58 -2.77 8.79
CA TYR A 188 -9.39 -2.85 7.58
C TYR A 188 -10.88 -2.68 7.89
N PHE A 189 -11.42 -3.21 8.99
CA PHE A 189 -12.80 -2.96 9.40
C PHE A 189 -13.07 -1.47 9.64
N ARG A 190 -12.20 -0.78 10.40
CA ARG A 190 -12.32 0.66 10.66
C ARG A 190 -12.25 1.49 9.38
N THR A 191 -11.33 1.14 8.49
CA THR A 191 -11.13 1.87 7.23
C THR A 191 -12.30 1.62 6.27
N THR A 192 -12.77 0.37 6.18
CA THR A 192 -13.93 0.01 5.37
C THR A 192 -15.20 0.67 5.89
N ARG A 193 -15.39 0.74 7.22
CA ARG A 193 -16.51 1.45 7.82
C ARG A 193 -16.55 2.91 7.36
N ALA A 194 -15.44 3.63 7.54
CA ALA A 194 -15.36 5.02 7.12
C ALA A 194 -15.63 5.20 5.62
N TYR A 195 -15.12 4.29 4.78
CA TYR A 195 -15.41 4.28 3.36
C TYR A 195 -16.90 4.10 3.06
N LEU A 196 -17.56 3.11 3.72
CA LEU A 196 -18.97 2.79 3.50
C LEU A 196 -19.92 3.92 3.97
N GLU A 197 -19.56 4.57 5.08
CA GLU A 197 -20.33 5.70 5.62
C GLU A 197 -20.24 6.93 4.70
N GLU A 198 -19.11 7.14 4.02
CA GLU A 198 -18.89 8.29 3.13
C GLU A 198 -19.42 8.06 1.71
N HIS A 199 -19.19 6.86 1.15
CA HIS A 199 -19.42 6.58 -0.27
C HIS A 199 -20.54 5.55 -0.53
N GLY A 200 -20.91 4.75 0.46
CA GLY A 200 -21.78 3.59 0.27
C GLY A 200 -21.01 2.32 -0.11
N LYS A 201 -21.76 1.28 -0.50
CA LYS A 201 -21.24 -0.06 -0.81
C LYS A 201 -20.76 -0.15 -2.25
N PRO A 202 -19.47 -0.37 -2.53
CA PRO A 202 -18.97 -0.61 -3.89
C PRO A 202 -19.47 -1.97 -4.39
N VAL A 203 -19.34 -2.23 -5.68
CA VAL A 203 -19.67 -3.55 -6.25
C VAL A 203 -18.64 -4.57 -5.80
N ALA A 204 -17.35 -4.27 -5.91
CA ALA A 204 -16.28 -5.17 -5.52
C ALA A 204 -15.07 -4.45 -4.92
N LEU A 205 -14.40 -5.13 -3.97
CA LEU A 205 -13.05 -4.79 -3.51
C LEU A 205 -12.01 -5.69 -4.15
N TYR A 206 -10.85 -5.15 -4.45
CA TYR A 206 -9.74 -5.85 -5.08
C TYR A 206 -8.49 -5.77 -4.20
N SER A 207 -8.07 -6.90 -3.65
CA SER A 207 -6.92 -7.01 -2.74
C SER A 207 -5.86 -7.97 -3.28
N ASP A 208 -4.74 -8.08 -2.56
CA ASP A 208 -3.80 -9.18 -2.73
C ASP A 208 -4.27 -10.45 -2.01
N LYS A 209 -3.37 -11.43 -1.91
CA LYS A 209 -3.61 -12.69 -1.17
C LYS A 209 -3.11 -12.63 0.26
N HIS A 210 -3.06 -11.44 0.87
CA HIS A 210 -2.69 -11.30 2.28
C HIS A 210 -3.66 -12.08 3.18
N GLY A 211 -3.19 -12.54 4.34
CA GLY A 211 -3.96 -13.38 5.25
C GLY A 211 -5.27 -12.77 5.76
N VAL A 212 -5.40 -11.45 5.73
CA VAL A 212 -6.65 -10.73 6.06
C VAL A 212 -7.74 -11.02 5.02
N PHE A 213 -7.38 -11.20 3.74
CA PHE A 213 -8.32 -11.31 2.63
C PHE A 213 -8.57 -12.74 2.18
N ARG A 214 -7.60 -13.64 2.41
CA ARG A 214 -7.68 -15.03 1.98
C ARG A 214 -7.05 -15.99 2.97
N VAL A 215 -7.73 -17.11 3.22
CA VAL A 215 -7.14 -18.25 3.92
C VAL A 215 -6.22 -18.99 2.94
N ASN A 216 -4.92 -18.96 3.20
CA ASN A 216 -3.91 -19.60 2.33
C ASN A 216 -3.63 -21.07 2.71
N SER A 217 -4.03 -21.52 3.89
CA SER A 217 -3.84 -22.91 4.35
C SER A 217 -5.03 -23.79 3.95
N LYS A 218 -4.72 -24.92 3.29
CA LYS A 218 -5.72 -25.97 2.98
C LYS A 218 -6.07 -26.84 4.20
N GLU A 219 -5.36 -26.66 5.30
CA GLU A 219 -5.41 -27.56 6.48
C GLU A 219 -6.14 -26.96 7.69
N THR A 220 -6.81 -25.83 7.55
CA THR A 220 -7.65 -25.34 8.65
C THR A 220 -8.88 -26.23 8.77
N ALA A 221 -8.72 -27.32 9.49
CA ALA A 221 -9.80 -28.24 9.82
C ALA A 221 -10.92 -27.48 10.55
N GLY A 222 -12.06 -27.29 9.88
CA GLY A 222 -13.30 -26.82 10.48
C GLY A 222 -13.77 -25.41 10.17
N GLY A 223 -13.15 -24.69 9.22
CA GLY A 223 -13.65 -23.38 8.78
C GLY A 223 -14.05 -23.37 7.30
N ASP A 224 -15.02 -22.54 6.91
CA ASP A 224 -15.57 -22.39 5.55
C ASP A 224 -14.57 -21.78 4.54
N GLY A 225 -13.29 -21.65 4.88
CA GLY A 225 -12.27 -21.04 4.03
C GLY A 225 -12.42 -19.53 3.82
N VAL A 226 -13.36 -18.89 4.52
CA VAL A 226 -13.65 -17.46 4.43
C VAL A 226 -12.96 -16.72 5.59
N THR A 227 -12.23 -15.65 5.26
CA THR A 227 -11.64 -14.79 6.31
C THR A 227 -12.71 -13.95 7.00
N GLN A 228 -12.39 -13.39 8.17
CA GLN A 228 -13.30 -12.49 8.89
C GLN A 228 -13.68 -11.27 8.05
N PHE A 229 -12.72 -10.73 7.30
CA PHE A 229 -12.97 -9.61 6.38
C PHE A 229 -13.85 -10.05 5.21
N GLY A 230 -13.58 -11.22 4.62
CA GLY A 230 -14.41 -11.78 3.54
C GLY A 230 -15.84 -12.06 4.00
N ARG A 231 -16.04 -12.56 5.23
CA ARG A 231 -17.37 -12.75 5.83
C ARG A 231 -18.13 -11.44 5.95
N ALA A 232 -17.46 -10.38 6.41
CA ALA A 232 -18.08 -9.06 6.56
C ALA A 232 -18.51 -8.48 5.20
N LEU A 233 -17.65 -8.62 4.17
CA LEU A 233 -17.98 -8.17 2.81
C LEU A 233 -19.14 -8.96 2.21
N LEU A 234 -19.17 -10.27 2.41
CA LEU A 234 -20.27 -11.12 1.95
C LEU A 234 -21.60 -10.69 2.58
N ALA A 235 -21.63 -10.40 3.89
CA ALA A 235 -22.81 -9.90 4.57
C ALA A 235 -23.31 -8.55 4.00
N LEU A 236 -22.39 -7.71 3.50
CA LEU A 236 -22.70 -6.43 2.84
C LEU A 236 -23.03 -6.58 1.35
N ASN A 237 -22.97 -7.81 0.81
CA ASN A 237 -23.10 -8.09 -0.61
C ASN A 237 -22.08 -7.32 -1.45
N ILE A 238 -20.82 -7.32 -1.01
CA ILE A 238 -19.66 -6.74 -1.70
C ILE A 238 -18.75 -7.89 -2.11
N ASP A 239 -18.42 -7.98 -3.40
CA ASP A 239 -17.51 -9.00 -3.89
C ASP A 239 -16.07 -8.70 -3.43
N ILE A 240 -15.30 -9.75 -3.11
CA ILE A 240 -13.86 -9.65 -2.89
C ILE A 240 -13.11 -10.44 -3.96
N ILE A 241 -12.25 -9.74 -4.68
CA ILE A 241 -11.43 -10.31 -5.75
C ILE A 241 -9.98 -10.27 -5.31
N CYS A 242 -9.35 -11.45 -5.12
CA CYS A 242 -7.94 -11.52 -4.78
C CYS A 242 -7.06 -11.57 -6.04
N ALA A 243 -6.11 -10.65 -6.15
CA ALA A 243 -5.17 -10.56 -7.26
C ALA A 243 -4.31 -11.83 -7.38
N ASN A 244 -4.19 -12.37 -8.60
CA ASN A 244 -3.31 -13.49 -8.88
C ASN A 244 -1.87 -13.07 -9.22
N SER A 245 -1.65 -11.80 -9.52
CA SER A 245 -0.34 -11.25 -9.85
C SER A 245 -0.21 -9.79 -9.34
N PRO A 246 1.01 -9.34 -9.01
CA PRO A 246 1.26 -7.94 -8.63
C PRO A 246 0.78 -6.94 -9.68
N GLN A 247 0.99 -7.25 -10.97
CA GLN A 247 0.60 -6.37 -12.08
C GLN A 247 -0.90 -6.04 -12.11
N ALA A 248 -1.72 -6.91 -11.52
CA ALA A 248 -3.16 -6.71 -11.46
C ALA A 248 -3.57 -5.55 -10.53
N LYS A 249 -2.72 -5.17 -9.55
CA LYS A 249 -2.91 -4.06 -8.60
C LYS A 249 -2.28 -2.72 -9.05
N GLY A 250 -1.90 -2.58 -10.31
CA GLY A 250 -1.13 -1.45 -10.81
C GLY A 250 -1.75 -0.05 -10.61
N ARG A 251 -2.98 0.10 -10.08
CA ARG A 251 -3.55 1.41 -9.72
C ARG A 251 -3.09 1.83 -8.34
N VAL A 252 -3.32 0.98 -7.34
CA VAL A 252 -2.90 1.26 -5.96
C VAL A 252 -1.37 1.32 -5.86
N GLU A 253 -0.63 0.48 -6.57
CA GLU A 253 0.84 0.55 -6.62
C GLU A 253 1.34 1.90 -7.16
N ARG A 254 0.72 2.42 -8.24
CA ARG A 254 1.05 3.76 -8.76
C ARG A 254 0.62 4.88 -7.82
N ALA A 255 -0.50 4.73 -7.13
CA ALA A 255 -0.90 5.65 -6.10
C ALA A 255 0.15 5.69 -4.97
N PHE A 256 0.59 4.54 -4.47
CA PHE A 256 1.64 4.48 -3.46
C PHE A 256 2.96 5.09 -3.94
N GLY A 257 3.39 4.84 -5.18
CA GLY A 257 4.58 5.49 -5.72
C GLY A 257 4.49 7.02 -5.71
N THR A 258 3.29 7.58 -5.94
CA THR A 258 3.03 9.03 -5.83
C THR A 258 2.93 9.48 -4.37
N LEU A 259 2.26 8.69 -3.52
CA LEU A 259 2.07 9.01 -2.10
C LEU A 259 3.39 8.99 -1.35
N GLN A 260 4.24 7.99 -1.55
CA GLN A 260 5.56 7.89 -0.92
C GLN A 260 6.47 9.07 -1.27
N ASP A 261 6.41 9.58 -2.51
CA ASP A 261 7.16 10.78 -2.88
C ASP A 261 6.53 12.07 -2.34
N ARG A 262 5.21 12.22 -2.47
CA ARG A 262 4.50 13.48 -2.21
C ARG A 262 4.00 13.62 -0.77
N MET A 263 3.31 12.60 -0.24
CA MET A 263 2.66 12.69 1.07
C MET A 263 3.67 12.88 2.20
N VAL A 264 4.82 12.21 2.13
CA VAL A 264 5.92 12.40 3.10
C VAL A 264 6.31 13.87 3.22
N LYS A 265 6.46 14.54 2.07
CA LYS A 265 6.83 15.96 1.98
C LYS A 265 5.70 16.89 2.42
N GLU A 266 4.46 16.57 2.07
CA GLU A 266 3.28 17.33 2.49
C GLU A 266 3.07 17.24 4.02
N LEU A 267 3.24 16.04 4.61
CA LEU A 267 3.21 15.85 6.06
C LEU A 267 4.31 16.65 6.76
N ARG A 268 5.51 16.72 6.17
CA ARG A 268 6.61 17.54 6.67
C ARG A 268 6.27 19.04 6.65
N LEU A 269 5.74 19.53 5.54
CA LEU A 269 5.32 20.93 5.41
C LEU A 269 4.20 21.30 6.37
N ALA A 270 3.28 20.37 6.63
CA ALA A 270 2.19 20.54 7.59
C ALA A 270 2.63 20.36 9.07
N GLY A 271 3.90 20.01 9.33
CA GLY A 271 4.40 19.76 10.68
C GLY A 271 3.81 18.52 11.35
N VAL A 272 3.27 17.58 10.56
CA VAL A 272 2.61 16.38 11.08
C VAL A 272 3.64 15.29 11.35
N SER A 273 3.62 14.75 12.59
CA SER A 273 4.59 13.74 13.06
C SER A 273 3.94 12.55 13.79
N SER A 274 2.62 12.52 13.92
CA SER A 274 1.92 11.43 14.59
C SER A 274 0.75 10.89 13.75
N MET A 275 0.44 9.59 13.88
CA MET A 275 -0.66 8.95 13.16
C MET A 275 -2.02 9.59 13.46
N ALA A 276 -2.25 10.02 14.71
CA ALA A 276 -3.52 10.62 15.08
C ALA A 276 -3.76 11.94 14.33
N VAL A 277 -2.77 12.83 14.35
CA VAL A 277 -2.82 14.12 13.63
C VAL A 277 -2.85 13.88 12.10
N ALA A 278 -2.08 12.91 11.62
CA ALA A 278 -2.08 12.54 10.20
C ALA A 278 -3.46 12.06 9.74
N ASN A 279 -4.11 11.19 10.51
CA ASN A 279 -5.45 10.72 10.18
C ASN A 279 -6.49 11.86 10.15
N ALA A 280 -6.36 12.85 11.02
CA ALA A 280 -7.21 14.04 10.98
C ALA A 280 -6.91 14.96 9.78
N TRP A 281 -5.69 14.96 9.29
CA TRP A 281 -5.25 15.76 8.14
C TRP A 281 -5.62 15.12 6.78
N LEU A 282 -5.74 13.78 6.71
CA LEU A 282 -5.98 13.03 5.47
C LEU A 282 -7.17 13.51 4.62
N PRO A 283 -8.35 13.89 5.16
CA PRO A 283 -9.49 14.31 4.31
C PRO A 283 -9.15 15.50 3.41
N GLY A 284 -8.46 16.51 3.93
CA GLY A 284 -7.99 17.66 3.14
C GLY A 284 -7.00 17.24 2.05
N PHE A 285 -6.07 16.35 2.39
CA PHE A 285 -5.11 15.81 1.42
C PHE A 285 -5.80 14.99 0.32
N ILE A 286 -6.75 14.12 0.65
CA ILE A 286 -7.53 13.33 -0.32
C ILE A 286 -8.22 14.25 -1.31
N THR A 287 -8.86 15.31 -0.83
CA THR A 287 -9.54 16.30 -1.68
C THR A 287 -8.57 16.96 -2.66
N ALA A 288 -7.45 17.47 -2.17
CA ALA A 288 -6.42 18.11 -2.98
C ALA A 288 -5.77 17.14 -3.99
N TYR A 289 -5.50 15.91 -3.55
CA TYR A 289 -4.95 14.86 -4.40
C TYR A 289 -5.92 14.51 -5.53
N ASN A 290 -7.19 14.28 -5.21
CA ASN A 290 -8.22 13.88 -6.18
C ASN A 290 -8.49 14.98 -7.21
N ALA A 291 -8.49 16.25 -6.81
CA ALA A 291 -8.61 17.38 -7.73
C ALA A 291 -7.47 17.40 -8.76
N ARG A 292 -6.29 16.91 -8.38
CA ARG A 292 -5.09 16.97 -9.23
C ARG A 292 -4.87 15.71 -10.06
N PHE A 293 -5.06 14.52 -9.47
CA PHE A 293 -4.70 13.22 -10.04
C PHE A 293 -5.91 12.36 -10.40
N GLY A 294 -7.08 12.71 -9.88
CA GLY A 294 -8.33 12.07 -10.23
C GLY A 294 -8.65 12.25 -11.72
N ARG A 295 -9.38 11.29 -12.26
CA ARG A 295 -9.84 11.29 -13.66
C ARG A 295 -11.34 11.08 -13.68
N ASP A 296 -11.98 11.54 -14.73
CA ASP A 296 -13.36 11.20 -14.97
C ASP A 296 -13.47 9.72 -15.37
N PRO A 297 -14.51 9.01 -14.89
CA PRO A 297 -14.78 7.65 -15.30
C PRO A 297 -15.25 7.61 -16.77
N ALA A 298 -15.07 6.49 -17.45
CA ALA A 298 -15.55 6.32 -18.82
C ALA A 298 -17.08 6.42 -18.91
N ASN A 299 -17.78 6.01 -17.87
CA ASN A 299 -19.22 6.17 -17.70
C ASN A 299 -19.48 6.94 -16.40
N ALA A 300 -20.23 8.03 -16.51
CA ALA A 300 -20.53 8.94 -15.39
C ALA A 300 -21.42 8.30 -14.30
N LYS A 301 -21.92 7.07 -14.50
CA LYS A 301 -22.75 6.36 -13.50
C LYS A 301 -21.90 6.00 -12.28
N ASP A 302 -22.40 6.34 -11.10
CA ASP A 302 -21.89 5.86 -9.83
C ASP A 302 -22.58 4.55 -9.47
N LEU A 303 -21.79 3.50 -9.20
CA LEU A 303 -22.28 2.16 -8.85
C LEU A 303 -22.26 1.87 -7.35
N HIS A 304 -21.94 2.86 -6.51
CA HIS A 304 -22.12 2.70 -5.08
C HIS A 304 -23.59 2.50 -4.73
N ARG A 305 -23.84 1.56 -3.85
CA ARG A 305 -25.18 1.28 -3.31
C ARG A 305 -25.28 1.89 -1.92
N PRO A 306 -26.39 2.56 -1.57
CA PRO A 306 -26.55 3.10 -0.24
C PRO A 306 -26.54 2.00 0.82
N LEU A 307 -26.14 2.35 2.05
CA LEU A 307 -26.29 1.49 3.22
C LEU A 307 -27.80 1.30 3.50
N ALA A 308 -28.21 0.06 3.67
CA ALA A 308 -29.57 -0.25 4.08
C ALA A 308 -29.70 -0.10 5.60
N ARG A 309 -30.95 0.12 6.09
CA ARG A 309 -31.22 0.17 7.54
C ARG A 309 -30.86 -1.14 8.27
N ALA A 310 -30.87 -2.25 7.56
CA ALA A 310 -30.49 -3.56 8.08
C ALA A 310 -28.96 -3.81 8.10
N ASP A 311 -28.16 -2.94 7.48
CA ASP A 311 -26.70 -3.05 7.48
C ASP A 311 -26.15 -2.50 8.81
N ASP A 312 -26.23 -3.30 9.87
CA ASP A 312 -25.59 -2.97 11.14
C ASP A 312 -24.06 -3.14 11.00
N LEU A 313 -23.38 -2.03 10.73
CA LEU A 313 -21.92 -2.04 10.52
C LEU A 313 -21.15 -2.43 11.77
N ASP A 314 -21.69 -2.23 12.99
CA ASP A 314 -21.02 -2.68 14.22
C ASP A 314 -21.00 -4.21 14.26
N GLU A 315 -22.13 -4.85 14.00
CA GLU A 315 -22.23 -6.30 14.00
C GLU A 315 -21.55 -6.95 12.80
N ILE A 316 -21.60 -6.33 11.64
CA ILE A 316 -21.00 -6.88 10.41
C ILE A 316 -19.48 -6.79 10.43
N LEU A 317 -18.92 -5.62 10.78
CA LEU A 317 -17.49 -5.35 10.80
C LEU A 317 -16.85 -5.69 12.15
N ALA A 318 -17.24 -6.80 12.73
CA ALA A 318 -16.70 -7.35 13.96
C ALA A 318 -16.01 -8.70 13.69
N TRP A 319 -15.04 -9.05 14.52
CA TRP A 319 -14.40 -10.36 14.50
C TRP A 319 -15.28 -11.36 15.24
N ARG A 320 -15.62 -12.49 14.62
CA ARG A 320 -16.50 -13.51 15.19
C ARG A 320 -15.80 -14.85 15.28
N GLU A 321 -15.87 -15.49 16.43
CA GLU A 321 -15.35 -16.82 16.64
C GLU A 321 -16.32 -17.70 17.41
N GLU A 322 -16.52 -18.92 16.92
CA GLU A 322 -17.32 -19.92 17.63
C GLU A 322 -16.55 -20.49 18.82
N ARG A 323 -17.19 -20.55 19.96
CA ARG A 323 -16.68 -21.21 21.17
C ARG A 323 -17.75 -22.11 21.75
N THR A 324 -17.33 -23.25 22.29
CA THR A 324 -18.25 -24.20 22.95
C THR A 324 -18.39 -23.85 24.42
N VAL A 325 -19.62 -23.77 24.90
CA VAL A 325 -19.92 -23.55 26.32
C VAL A 325 -19.67 -24.82 27.11
N THR A 326 -18.87 -24.71 28.18
CA THR A 326 -18.60 -25.84 29.09
C THR A 326 -19.77 -26.14 30.01
N ARG A 327 -19.73 -27.26 30.76
CA ARG A 327 -20.76 -27.60 31.78
C ARG A 327 -20.88 -26.54 32.88
N ASN A 328 -19.80 -25.80 33.14
CA ASN A 328 -19.74 -24.76 34.16
C ASN A 328 -20.10 -23.37 33.62
N LEU A 329 -20.77 -23.29 32.47
CA LEU A 329 -21.13 -22.03 31.77
C LEU A 329 -19.90 -21.17 31.48
N THR A 330 -18.75 -21.74 31.19
CA THR A 330 -17.52 -21.03 30.85
C THR A 330 -17.13 -21.28 29.41
N LEU A 331 -16.44 -20.31 28.82
CA LEU A 331 -15.75 -20.45 27.54
C LEU A 331 -14.40 -19.73 27.59
N HIS A 332 -13.47 -20.17 26.76
CA HIS A 332 -12.14 -19.58 26.66
C HIS A 332 -12.00 -18.80 25.38
N TYR A 333 -11.55 -17.55 25.50
CA TYR A 333 -11.28 -16.67 24.37
C TYR A 333 -10.07 -15.79 24.69
N ASP A 334 -9.12 -15.69 23.78
CA ASP A 334 -7.92 -14.85 23.88
C ASP A 334 -7.26 -14.86 25.28
N ARG A 335 -6.95 -16.08 25.78
CA ARG A 335 -6.36 -16.35 27.11
C ARG A 335 -7.24 -15.94 28.30
N MET A 336 -8.41 -15.38 28.07
CA MET A 336 -9.41 -15.07 29.08
C MET A 336 -10.38 -16.24 29.25
N MET A 337 -10.95 -16.37 30.42
CA MET A 337 -12.11 -17.21 30.68
C MET A 337 -13.34 -16.33 30.85
N LEU A 338 -14.34 -16.54 30.01
CA LEU A 338 -15.62 -15.85 30.12
C LEU A 338 -16.58 -16.78 30.85
N ILE A 339 -17.25 -16.27 31.87
CA ILE A 339 -18.24 -16.99 32.69
C ILE A 339 -19.59 -16.41 32.32
N LEU A 340 -20.44 -17.20 31.69
CA LEU A 340 -21.80 -16.78 31.32
C LEU A 340 -22.68 -16.63 32.58
N GLU A 341 -23.56 -15.68 32.57
CA GLU A 341 -24.59 -15.54 33.61
C GLU A 341 -25.54 -16.74 33.56
N PRO A 342 -25.92 -17.33 34.72
CA PRO A 342 -26.65 -18.57 34.78
C PRO A 342 -28.16 -18.41 34.49
N THR A 343 -28.47 -17.85 33.29
CA THR A 343 -29.84 -17.76 32.78
C THR A 343 -30.34 -19.11 32.28
N SER A 344 -31.65 -19.28 32.08
CA SER A 344 -32.23 -20.47 31.46
C SER A 344 -31.59 -20.75 30.10
N LEU A 345 -31.51 -19.71 29.25
CA LEU A 345 -30.88 -19.79 27.94
C LEU A 345 -29.42 -20.27 28.03
N ALA A 346 -28.60 -19.69 28.90
CA ALA A 346 -27.20 -20.08 29.06
C ALA A 346 -27.04 -21.55 29.47
N ARG A 347 -27.93 -22.09 30.32
CA ARG A 347 -27.95 -23.50 30.73
C ARG A 347 -28.28 -24.44 29.57
N ASP A 348 -29.20 -24.03 28.70
CA ASP A 348 -29.58 -24.78 27.49
C ASP A 348 -28.47 -24.78 26.42
N LEU A 349 -27.48 -23.89 26.54
CA LEU A 349 -26.34 -23.78 25.64
C LEU A 349 -25.12 -24.59 26.07
N VAL A 350 -25.18 -25.31 27.17
CA VAL A 350 -24.11 -26.22 27.61
C VAL A 350 -23.78 -27.22 26.50
N ARG A 351 -22.49 -27.31 26.12
CA ARG A 351 -21.94 -28.09 25.01
C ARG A 351 -22.38 -27.62 23.61
N LYS A 352 -23.11 -26.54 23.50
CA LYS A 352 -23.40 -25.90 22.21
C LYS A 352 -22.39 -24.81 21.91
N LYS A 353 -22.31 -24.44 20.64
CA LYS A 353 -21.46 -23.35 20.16
C LYS A 353 -22.20 -22.01 20.33
N VAL A 354 -21.47 -21.02 20.78
CA VAL A 354 -21.85 -19.59 20.83
C VAL A 354 -20.81 -18.78 20.09
N GLU A 355 -21.17 -17.62 19.62
CA GLU A 355 -20.24 -16.69 18.97
C GLU A 355 -19.68 -15.71 20.00
N VAL A 356 -18.37 -15.56 20.01
CA VAL A 356 -17.69 -14.44 20.67
C VAL A 356 -17.40 -13.38 19.60
N VAL A 357 -18.00 -12.21 19.79
CA VAL A 357 -17.90 -11.08 18.89
C VAL A 357 -16.96 -10.05 19.47
N ASN A 358 -15.87 -9.74 18.75
CA ASN A 358 -14.92 -8.72 19.15
C ASN A 358 -15.03 -7.53 18.19
N TYR A 359 -15.35 -6.37 18.74
CA TYR A 359 -15.56 -5.14 17.98
C TYR A 359 -14.26 -4.36 17.80
N PRO A 360 -14.14 -3.58 16.71
CA PRO A 360 -12.95 -2.77 16.47
C PRO A 360 -12.63 -1.73 17.56
N ASP A 361 -13.60 -1.35 18.38
CA ASP A 361 -13.44 -0.42 19.50
C ASP A 361 -12.94 -1.07 20.80
N GLY A 362 -12.72 -2.39 20.79
CA GLY A 362 -12.23 -3.18 21.92
C GLY A 362 -13.34 -3.75 22.81
N ARG A 363 -14.60 -3.44 22.57
CA ARG A 363 -15.73 -4.14 23.20
C ARG A 363 -15.80 -5.57 22.68
N PHE A 364 -16.36 -6.47 23.45
CA PHE A 364 -16.78 -7.76 22.95
C PHE A 364 -18.06 -8.26 23.63
N ALA A 365 -18.76 -9.12 22.91
CA ALA A 365 -20.02 -9.71 23.31
C ALA A 365 -19.96 -11.25 23.13
N VAL A 366 -20.80 -11.95 23.84
CA VAL A 366 -21.10 -13.36 23.57
C VAL A 366 -22.53 -13.44 23.05
N GLN A 367 -22.73 -14.05 21.89
CA GLN A 367 -24.01 -14.10 21.21
C GLN A 367 -24.41 -15.53 20.86
N PHE A 368 -25.71 -15.77 20.84
CA PHE A 368 -26.29 -16.98 20.30
C PHE A 368 -27.55 -16.62 19.49
N ASN A 369 -27.54 -16.94 18.20
CA ASN A 369 -28.61 -16.60 17.25
C ASN A 369 -29.04 -15.10 17.34
N GLY A 370 -28.09 -14.21 17.46
CA GLY A 370 -28.32 -12.76 17.56
C GLY A 370 -28.70 -12.28 18.97
N ALA A 371 -28.95 -13.15 19.92
CA ALA A 371 -29.22 -12.76 21.31
C ALA A 371 -27.90 -12.63 22.09
N THR A 372 -27.70 -11.49 22.74
CA THR A 372 -26.51 -11.26 23.58
C THR A 372 -26.67 -11.96 24.93
N LEU A 373 -25.62 -12.68 25.34
CA LEU A 373 -25.54 -13.38 26.63
C LEU A 373 -24.74 -12.54 27.62
N GLY A 374 -25.26 -12.39 28.84
CA GLY A 374 -24.52 -11.77 29.95
C GLY A 374 -23.34 -12.64 30.36
N PHE A 375 -22.18 -12.02 30.59
CA PHE A 375 -20.97 -12.74 31.04
C PHE A 375 -20.10 -11.88 31.93
N LYS A 376 -19.20 -12.53 32.67
CA LYS A 376 -18.11 -11.91 33.44
C LYS A 376 -16.79 -12.43 32.92
N VAL A 377 -15.81 -11.53 32.81
CA VAL A 377 -14.44 -11.91 32.43
C VAL A 377 -13.68 -12.35 33.67
N PHE A 378 -13.12 -13.54 33.62
CA PHE A 378 -12.15 -14.02 34.60
C PHE A 378 -10.77 -14.06 33.93
N ASP A 379 -9.91 -13.12 34.29
CA ASP A 379 -8.53 -13.11 33.83
C ASP A 379 -7.69 -14.04 34.71
N LYS A 380 -7.12 -15.07 34.10
CA LYS A 380 -6.21 -15.99 34.78
C LYS A 380 -4.90 -15.34 35.22
N ILE A 381 -4.58 -14.18 34.67
CA ILE A 381 -3.35 -13.44 34.97
C ILE A 381 -3.57 -12.47 36.14
N GLN A 382 -4.82 -12.12 36.46
CA GLN A 382 -5.09 -11.36 37.67
C GLN A 382 -4.60 -12.15 38.86
N THR A 383 -3.53 -11.67 39.47
CA THR A 383 -3.08 -12.12 40.79
C THR A 383 -4.26 -12.00 41.72
N VAL A 384 -4.80 -13.16 42.16
CA VAL A 384 -5.85 -13.18 43.16
C VAL A 384 -5.33 -12.35 44.34
N GLN A 385 -5.93 -11.18 44.56
CA GLN A 385 -5.59 -10.41 45.75
C GLN A 385 -5.93 -11.32 46.97
N PRO A 386 -4.99 -11.65 47.83
CA PRO A 386 -5.24 -12.60 48.93
C PRO A 386 -6.36 -12.17 49.89
N GLY A 387 -6.76 -10.88 49.82
CA GLY A 387 -7.85 -10.34 50.63
C GLY A 387 -9.27 -10.65 50.14
N ALA A 388 -9.45 -11.18 48.92
CA ALA A 388 -10.77 -11.50 48.35
C ALA A 388 -11.18 -12.98 48.53
N ILE A 389 -10.33 -13.80 49.16
CA ILE A 389 -10.64 -15.21 49.40
C ILE A 389 -11.46 -15.31 50.68
N VAL A 390 -12.76 -15.39 50.49
CA VAL A 390 -13.76 -16.04 51.32
C VAL A 390 -13.48 -15.99 52.81
N ASP A 391 -14.29 -15.21 53.49
CA ASP A 391 -14.48 -15.22 54.93
C ASP A 391 -15.07 -16.58 55.37
N ASN A 392 -14.26 -17.64 55.27
CA ASN A 392 -14.57 -18.96 55.82
C ASN A 392 -13.91 -19.02 57.19
N LYS A 393 -14.72 -18.78 58.23
CA LYS A 393 -14.29 -18.76 59.63
C LYS A 393 -13.41 -19.94 60.10
N ARG A 394 -13.40 -21.05 59.36
CA ARG A 394 -12.50 -22.20 59.61
C ARG A 394 -11.10 -22.04 58.99
N LEU A 395 -10.99 -21.27 57.87
CA LEU A 395 -9.72 -21.06 57.18
C LEU A 395 -8.87 -20.02 57.89
N SER A 396 -9.50 -19.01 58.52
CA SER A 396 -8.79 -17.95 59.26
C SER A 396 -8.01 -18.50 60.42
N ALA A 397 -8.60 -19.43 61.20
CA ALA A 397 -7.92 -20.04 62.34
C ALA A 397 -6.72 -20.91 61.92
N VAL A 398 -6.82 -21.64 60.79
CA VAL A 398 -5.74 -22.46 60.25
C VAL A 398 -4.62 -21.55 59.68
N LEU A 399 -4.97 -20.44 59.02
CA LEU A 399 -3.98 -19.50 58.49
C LEU A 399 -3.26 -18.73 59.58
N GLU A 400 -3.93 -18.41 60.70
CA GLU A 400 -3.27 -17.82 61.87
C GLU A 400 -2.31 -18.84 62.55
N GLN A 401 -2.69 -20.10 62.64
CA GLN A 401 -1.83 -21.14 63.18
C GLN A 401 -0.60 -21.40 62.26
N VAL A 402 -0.79 -21.37 60.94
CA VAL A 402 0.31 -21.49 59.96
C VAL A 402 1.21 -20.26 60.01
N LYS A 403 0.66 -19.05 60.12
CA LYS A 403 1.46 -17.83 60.32
C LYS A 403 2.27 -17.85 61.62
N ALA A 404 1.66 -18.29 62.70
CA ALA A 404 2.34 -18.45 64.00
C ALA A 404 3.48 -19.48 63.93
N GLN A 405 3.27 -20.60 63.23
CA GLN A 405 4.31 -21.59 62.97
C GLN A 405 5.42 -21.05 62.06
N GLN A 406 5.08 -20.32 61.02
CA GLN A 406 6.07 -19.69 60.13
C GLN A 406 6.89 -18.62 60.83
N ALA A 407 6.28 -17.84 61.75
CA ALA A 407 6.97 -16.83 62.54
C ALA A 407 7.91 -17.49 63.60
N ALA A 408 7.61 -18.67 64.07
CA ALA A 408 8.45 -19.44 65.01
C ALA A 408 9.67 -20.09 64.36
N TYR A 409 9.72 -20.18 63.01
CA TYR A 409 10.88 -20.70 62.28
C TYR A 409 11.74 -19.55 61.78
N PRO A 410 12.93 -19.36 62.32
CA PRO A 410 13.81 -18.25 61.86
C PRO A 410 14.27 -18.49 60.42
N ALA A 411 14.51 -17.40 59.69
CA ALA A 411 14.75 -17.26 58.25
C ALA A 411 15.81 -18.19 57.58
N ARG A 412 16.39 -19.13 58.34
CA ARG A 412 17.40 -20.08 57.85
C ARG A 412 16.86 -21.15 56.91
N GLN A 413 15.54 -21.46 56.94
CA GLN A 413 14.92 -22.43 56.05
C GLN A 413 14.39 -21.85 54.73
N GLN A 414 14.30 -20.53 54.59
CA GLN A 414 13.91 -19.90 53.33
C GLN A 414 15.01 -19.88 52.26
N ARG A 415 16.25 -20.31 52.62
CA ARG A 415 17.35 -20.43 51.63
C ARG A 415 17.37 -21.76 50.86
N GLY A 416 16.44 -22.65 51.07
CA GLY A 416 16.42 -24.02 50.50
C GLY A 416 15.68 -24.18 49.17
N HIS A 417 15.03 -23.11 48.63
CA HIS A 417 14.35 -23.16 47.32
C HIS A 417 15.03 -22.25 46.32
N GLY A 418 16.37 -22.16 46.40
CA GLY A 418 17.18 -21.67 45.31
C GLY A 418 17.05 -22.60 44.10
N ALA A 419 16.74 -22.03 42.96
CA ALA A 419 16.70 -22.74 41.70
C ALA A 419 17.80 -23.77 41.58
N ARG A 420 17.46 -25.04 41.32
CA ARG A 420 18.40 -26.05 40.87
C ARG A 420 19.06 -25.54 39.61
N GLN A 421 20.23 -24.90 39.76
CA GLN A 421 21.16 -24.72 38.67
C GLN A 421 21.50 -26.12 38.15
N ARG A 422 21.17 -26.43 36.93
CA ARG A 422 21.75 -27.56 36.22
C ARG A 422 23.27 -27.36 36.27
N PRO A 423 24.02 -28.38 36.70
CA PRO A 423 25.48 -28.29 36.62
C PRO A 423 25.89 -28.19 35.16
N PRO A 424 26.95 -27.44 34.86
CA PRO A 424 27.51 -27.42 33.52
C PRO A 424 27.96 -28.84 33.13
N ASN A 425 27.62 -29.29 31.92
CA ASN A 425 28.08 -30.54 31.32
C ASN A 425 29.58 -30.47 30.98
N ASN A 426 30.44 -30.44 32.00
CA ASN A 426 31.88 -30.65 31.84
C ASN A 426 32.36 -31.58 32.96
N LEU A 427 32.15 -32.86 32.78
CA LEU A 427 32.93 -33.90 33.38
C LEU A 427 33.48 -34.76 32.27
N GLU A 428 34.65 -34.38 31.79
CA GLU A 428 35.56 -35.27 31.12
C GLU A 428 35.99 -36.34 32.14
N ALA A 429 35.54 -37.57 31.98
CA ALA A 429 36.11 -38.74 32.61
C ALA A 429 37.25 -39.27 31.72
N PRO A 430 38.44 -39.53 32.24
CA PRO A 430 39.55 -40.05 31.41
C PRO A 430 39.33 -41.55 31.15
N GLY A 431 39.39 -41.94 29.88
CA GLY A 431 39.81 -43.23 29.44
C GLY A 431 38.78 -44.32 29.22
N LEU A 432 38.13 -44.34 28.06
CA LEU A 432 37.77 -45.55 27.32
C LEU A 432 37.73 -45.22 25.80
N PRO A 433 38.29 -46.02 24.89
CA PRO A 433 38.40 -45.67 23.48
C PRO A 433 37.05 -45.79 22.77
N SER A 434 36.59 -44.72 22.15
CA SER A 434 35.43 -44.70 21.29
C SER A 434 35.68 -45.47 20.01
N LYS A 435 34.84 -46.44 19.69
CA LYS A 435 34.81 -47.11 18.39
C LYS A 435 34.47 -46.08 17.31
N GLY A 436 35.42 -45.91 16.41
CA GLY A 436 35.32 -44.99 15.28
C GLY A 436 34.14 -45.29 14.36
N ARG A 437 33.40 -44.28 14.06
CA ARG A 437 32.43 -44.26 12.97
C ARG A 437 33.08 -43.60 11.77
N ALA A 438 33.29 -44.38 10.69
CA ALA A 438 33.93 -43.98 9.46
C ALA A 438 33.26 -42.77 8.81
N PRO A 439 34.03 -41.88 8.21
CA PRO A 439 33.49 -40.77 7.45
C PRO A 439 32.91 -41.24 6.11
N ARG A 440 31.71 -40.83 5.79
CA ARG A 440 31.15 -41.01 4.45
C ARG A 440 31.75 -39.97 3.51
N HIS A 441 32.56 -40.48 2.59
CA HIS A 441 33.06 -39.70 1.45
C HIS A 441 31.89 -39.25 0.57
N GLY A 442 31.81 -37.96 0.32
CA GLY A 442 31.04 -37.38 -0.77
C GLY A 442 31.75 -37.62 -2.07
N ALA A 443 31.10 -38.29 -3.01
CA ALA A 443 31.57 -38.41 -4.38
C ALA A 443 30.80 -37.41 -5.25
N THR A 444 31.51 -36.46 -5.80
CA THR A 444 31.13 -35.66 -6.94
C THR A 444 31.06 -36.57 -8.19
N ALA A 445 29.92 -36.58 -8.87
CA ALA A 445 29.78 -37.13 -10.21
C ALA A 445 29.21 -36.07 -11.14
N ALA A 446 29.93 -35.80 -12.19
CA ALA A 446 29.57 -34.97 -13.32
C ALA A 446 28.48 -35.62 -14.21
N PRO A 447 27.76 -34.83 -15.01
CA PRO A 447 26.60 -35.34 -15.76
C PRO A 447 27.00 -36.10 -17.03
N ALA A 448 26.40 -37.24 -17.20
CA ALA A 448 26.50 -38.05 -18.44
C ALA A 448 25.34 -37.67 -19.39
N ASP A 449 25.70 -37.57 -20.65
CA ASP A 449 24.91 -37.42 -21.85
C ASP A 449 23.62 -38.30 -21.87
N ARG A 450 22.53 -37.75 -22.34
CA ARG A 450 21.37 -38.48 -22.81
C ARG A 450 21.09 -38.20 -24.26
N PRO A 451 20.86 -39.23 -25.07
CA PRO A 451 20.55 -39.08 -26.50
C PRO A 451 19.10 -38.69 -26.74
N GLN A 452 18.93 -37.92 -27.79
CA GLN A 452 17.63 -37.54 -28.35
C GLN A 452 16.90 -38.80 -28.89
N ALA A 453 15.61 -38.92 -28.53
CA ALA A 453 14.67 -39.73 -29.22
C ALA A 453 13.51 -38.85 -29.72
N GLY A 454 13.45 -38.71 -31.03
CA GLY A 454 12.39 -38.03 -31.73
C GLY A 454 11.09 -38.87 -31.73
N HIS A 455 9.97 -38.18 -31.64
CA HIS A 455 8.71 -38.68 -32.15
C HIS A 455 7.91 -37.54 -32.79
N HIS A 456 7.80 -37.65 -34.10
CA HIS A 456 6.80 -37.02 -34.94
C HIS A 456 5.38 -37.43 -34.51
N ARG A 457 4.46 -36.46 -34.40
CA ARG A 457 3.04 -36.61 -34.77
C ARG A 457 2.44 -35.22 -34.98
N ALA A 458 2.22 -34.92 -36.19
CA ALA A 458 0.98 -34.81 -36.97
C ALA A 458 0.02 -33.69 -36.49
N VAL A 459 -0.03 -32.68 -37.35
CA VAL A 459 -1.01 -31.60 -37.48
C VAL A 459 -2.38 -32.18 -37.79
N THR A 460 -3.43 -31.73 -37.11
CA THR A 460 -4.78 -31.72 -37.68
C THR A 460 -5.42 -30.35 -37.41
N ARG A 461 -5.64 -29.59 -38.47
CA ARG A 461 -6.54 -28.44 -38.57
C ARG A 461 -7.98 -28.95 -38.52
N VAL A 462 -8.80 -28.34 -37.68
CA VAL A 462 -10.23 -28.18 -37.99
C VAL A 462 -10.61 -26.76 -37.56
N GLY A 463 -11.12 -25.99 -38.52
CA GLY A 463 -11.75 -24.71 -38.31
C GLY A 463 -13.25 -24.89 -38.04
N PHE A 464 -13.74 -23.97 -37.26
CA PHE A 464 -14.96 -23.17 -37.51
C PHE A 464 -14.85 -21.90 -36.68
#